data_b1a5bfa0247f98179b1925dc76357074
#
_entry.id   b1a5bfa0247f98179b1925dc76357074
#
_cell.length_a   1.000
_cell.length_b   1.000
_cell.length_c   1.000
_cell.angle_alpha   90.00
_cell.angle_beta   90.00
_cell.angle_gamma   90.00
#
_symmetry.space_group_name_H-M   'P 1'
#
loop_
_entity.id
_entity.type
_entity.pdbx_description
1 polymer ?
#
loop_
_entity_poly.entity_id
_entity_poly.type
_entity_poly.pdbx_seq_one_letter_code
_entity_poly.pdbx_strand_id
1 'polypeptide(L)'
;MTYNLTLVLRSSLKEADRKKLLEGIKELLGKAKVTEREWGQKALAYPIKKEVSGLYLSWTIDGDVVIASDFEKRLLNNDNILRHLLLRQ
;
A
#
# COMPACT_ATOMS: atom_id res chain seq x y z
N MET A 1 15.40 0.45 11.71
CA MET A 1 14.11 -0.24 11.86
C MET A 1 13.57 -0.61 10.50
N THR A 2 12.95 -1.76 10.41
CA THR A 2 12.37 -2.25 9.16
C THR A 2 10.88 -2.48 9.34
N TYR A 3 10.11 -2.00 8.38
CA TYR A 3 8.67 -2.22 8.34
C TYR A 3 8.31 -2.97 7.07
N ASN A 4 7.29 -3.80 7.14
CA ASN A 4 6.66 -4.41 5.97
C ASN A 4 5.28 -3.82 5.79
N LEU A 5 5.03 -3.25 4.64
CA LEU A 5 3.72 -2.71 4.26
C LEU A 5 3.15 -3.54 3.13
N THR A 6 2.03 -4.19 3.39
CA THR A 6 1.29 -4.91 2.36
C THR A 6 0.09 -4.07 1.96
N LEU A 7 -0.06 -3.83 0.67
CA LEU A 7 -1.16 -3.06 0.11
C LEU A 7 -1.96 -3.92 -0.86
N VAL A 8 -3.28 -3.78 -0.79
CA VAL A 8 -4.18 -4.38 -1.78
C VAL A 8 -4.94 -3.23 -2.42
N LEU A 9 -4.66 -2.99 -3.70
CA LEU A 9 -5.27 -1.92 -4.47
C LEU A 9 -6.41 -2.45 -5.34
N ARG A 10 -7.32 -1.57 -5.73
CA ARG A 10 -8.36 -1.92 -6.68
C ARG A 10 -7.73 -2.37 -8.00
N SER A 11 -8.14 -3.52 -8.51
CA SER A 11 -7.64 -4.02 -9.79
C SER A 11 -8.11 -3.19 -10.97
N SER A 12 -9.23 -2.47 -10.81
CA SER A 12 -9.77 -1.57 -11.83
C SER A 12 -9.02 -0.24 -11.93
N LEU A 13 -8.08 0.03 -11.02
CA LEU A 13 -7.32 1.27 -11.01
C LEU A 13 -6.38 1.34 -12.21
N LYS A 14 -6.42 2.47 -12.93
CA LYS A 14 -5.55 2.68 -14.09
C LYS A 14 -4.10 2.78 -13.65
N GLU A 15 -3.18 2.36 -14.53
CA GLU A 15 -1.75 2.37 -14.23
C GLU A 15 -1.24 3.76 -13.85
N ALA A 16 -1.66 4.80 -14.54
CA ALA A 16 -1.26 6.17 -14.24
C ALA A 16 -1.72 6.60 -12.83
N ASP A 17 -2.95 6.26 -12.47
CA ASP A 17 -3.50 6.58 -11.15
C ASP A 17 -2.82 5.76 -10.06
N ARG A 18 -2.48 4.50 -10.36
CA ARG A 18 -1.74 3.64 -9.45
C ARG A 18 -0.36 4.22 -9.15
N LYS A 19 0.36 4.68 -10.17
CA LYS A 19 1.67 5.31 -9.98
C LYS A 19 1.58 6.54 -9.09
N LYS A 20 0.61 7.40 -9.32
CA LYS A 20 0.40 8.59 -8.49
C LYS A 20 0.12 8.24 -7.04
N LEU A 21 -0.72 7.23 -6.83
CA LEU A 21 -1.05 6.76 -5.49
C LEU A 21 0.19 6.25 -4.77
N LEU A 22 0.99 5.41 -5.42
CA LEU A 22 2.19 4.84 -4.82
C LEU A 22 3.25 5.91 -4.55
N GLU A 23 3.42 6.87 -5.44
CA GLU A 23 4.32 8.00 -5.23
C GLU A 23 3.89 8.85 -4.03
N GLY A 24 2.60 9.10 -3.90
CA GLY A 24 2.05 9.82 -2.75
C GLY A 24 2.34 9.11 -1.43
N ILE A 25 2.22 7.77 -1.41
CA ILE A 25 2.55 6.99 -0.23
C ILE A 25 4.04 7.06 0.09
N LYS A 26 4.90 6.98 -0.93
CA LYS A 26 6.35 7.12 -0.74
C LYS A 26 6.73 8.48 -0.16
N GLU A 27 6.07 9.54 -0.59
CA GLU A 27 6.30 10.88 -0.04
C GLU A 27 6.00 10.95 1.45
N LEU A 28 4.98 10.23 1.90
CA LEU A 28 4.65 10.16 3.32
C LEU A 28 5.73 9.45 4.13
N LEU A 29 6.50 8.58 3.49
CA LEU A 29 7.59 7.83 4.12
C LEU A 29 8.91 8.62 4.15
N GLY A 30 8.98 9.75 3.44
CA GLY A 30 10.13 10.63 3.45
C GLY A 30 11.39 9.99 2.87
N LYS A 31 12.47 10.01 3.65
CA LYS A 31 13.79 9.53 3.19
C LYS A 31 14.00 8.02 3.37
N ALA A 32 12.97 7.28 3.74
CA ALA A 32 13.10 5.85 3.92
C ALA A 32 13.47 5.15 2.61
N LYS A 33 14.27 4.09 2.73
CA LYS A 33 14.54 3.23 1.60
C LYS A 33 13.39 2.25 1.45
N VAL A 34 12.73 2.29 0.30
CA VAL A 34 11.58 1.42 0.02
C VAL A 34 11.97 0.41 -1.05
N THR A 35 11.83 -0.87 -0.72
CA THR A 35 11.97 -1.96 -1.67
C THR A 35 10.58 -2.47 -2.02
N GLU A 36 10.22 -2.37 -3.29
CA GLU A 36 8.89 -2.72 -3.77
C GLU A 36 8.86 -4.12 -4.36
N ARG A 37 7.82 -4.88 -4.04
CA ARG A 37 7.51 -6.15 -4.70
C ARG A 37 6.06 -6.15 -5.11
N GLU A 38 5.80 -6.56 -6.34
CA GLU A 38 4.45 -6.70 -6.85
C GLU A 38 4.12 -8.19 -6.95
N TRP A 39 3.07 -8.60 -6.23
CA TRP A 39 2.62 -9.99 -6.26
C TRP A 39 1.59 -10.24 -7.35
N GLY A 40 1.12 -9.19 -7.99
CA GLY A 40 0.16 -9.27 -9.06
C GLY A 40 -1.29 -9.25 -8.60
N GLN A 41 -2.18 -9.44 -9.56
CA GLN A 41 -3.62 -9.44 -9.31
C GLN A 41 -4.06 -10.80 -8.78
N LYS A 42 -4.82 -10.78 -7.69
CA LYS A 42 -5.35 -12.00 -7.08
C LYS A 42 -6.82 -11.84 -6.75
N ALA A 43 -7.54 -12.95 -6.80
CA ALA A 43 -8.93 -12.97 -6.35
C ALA A 43 -8.98 -12.79 -4.83
N LEU A 44 -9.95 -12.00 -4.37
CA LEU A 44 -10.19 -11.82 -2.94
C LEU A 44 -11.04 -12.97 -2.42
N ALA A 45 -10.79 -13.39 -1.17
CA ALA A 45 -11.58 -14.43 -0.53
C ALA A 45 -13.05 -14.01 -0.37
N TYR A 46 -13.28 -12.71 -0.22
CA TYR A 46 -14.61 -12.11 -0.14
C TYR A 46 -14.54 -10.70 -0.73
N PRO A 47 -15.64 -10.17 -1.27
CA PRO A 47 -15.63 -8.83 -1.86
C PRO A 47 -15.27 -7.76 -0.82
N ILE A 48 -14.42 -6.81 -1.23
CA ILE A 48 -14.08 -5.62 -0.43
C ILE A 48 -14.45 -4.40 -1.27
N LYS A 49 -15.27 -3.50 -0.73
CA LYS A 49 -15.73 -2.30 -1.46
C LYS A 49 -16.26 -2.64 -2.85
N LYS A 50 -16.99 -3.76 -2.98
CA LYS A 50 -17.58 -4.27 -4.23
C LYS A 50 -16.54 -4.79 -5.24
N GLU A 51 -15.28 -4.89 -4.84
CA GLU A 51 -14.24 -5.48 -5.69
C GLU A 51 -14.04 -6.95 -5.33
N VAL A 52 -13.90 -7.80 -6.33
CA VAL A 52 -13.70 -9.25 -6.17
C VAL A 52 -12.24 -9.67 -6.36
N SER A 53 -11.41 -8.76 -6.84
CA SER A 53 -9.97 -8.97 -7.01
C SER A 53 -9.19 -7.72 -6.61
N GLY A 54 -7.92 -7.90 -6.33
CA GLY A 54 -7.06 -6.80 -5.94
C GLY A 54 -5.64 -7.00 -6.44
N LEU A 55 -4.91 -5.89 -6.58
CA LEU A 55 -3.50 -5.91 -6.90
C LEU A 55 -2.71 -5.91 -5.60
N TYR A 56 -1.93 -6.96 -5.38
CA TYR A 56 -1.16 -7.13 -4.15
C TYR A 56 0.25 -6.61 -4.32
N LEU A 57 0.64 -5.73 -3.41
CA LEU A 57 1.96 -5.13 -3.34
C LEU A 57 2.54 -5.35 -1.96
N SER A 58 3.84 -5.64 -1.90
CA SER A 58 4.57 -5.76 -0.63
C SER A 58 5.77 -4.84 -0.67
N TRP A 59 5.86 -3.93 0.31
CA TRP A 59 6.96 -2.99 0.42
C TRP A 59 7.75 -3.27 1.69
N THR A 60 9.09 -3.28 1.56
CA THR A 60 9.98 -3.27 2.71
C THR A 60 10.51 -1.86 2.88
N ILE A 61 10.30 -1.28 4.05
CA ILE A 61 10.66 0.09 4.36
C ILE A 61 11.78 0.06 5.38
N ASP A 62 12.98 0.50 4.97
CA ASP A 62 14.17 0.52 5.83
C ASP A 62 14.59 1.95 6.16
N GLY A 63 15.10 2.14 7.36
CA GLY A 63 15.71 3.38 7.80
C GLY A 63 15.16 3.90 9.11
N ASP A 64 15.70 5.04 9.54
CA ASP A 64 15.23 5.73 10.74
C ASP A 64 13.98 6.54 10.39
N VAL A 65 12.88 5.83 10.16
CA VAL A 65 11.62 6.45 9.81
C VAL A 65 10.65 6.30 10.96
N VAL A 66 10.12 7.43 11.38
CA VAL A 66 8.98 7.44 12.29
C VAL A 66 7.74 7.51 11.42
N ILE A 67 6.98 6.43 11.41
CA ILE A 67 5.71 6.39 10.69
C ILE A 67 4.72 7.26 11.47
N ALA A 68 4.27 8.35 10.86
CA ALA A 68 3.32 9.25 11.49
C ALA A 68 2.03 8.51 11.85
N SER A 69 1.42 8.87 12.97
CA SER A 69 0.18 8.23 13.43
C SER A 69 -0.97 8.36 12.44
N ASP A 70 -0.95 9.38 11.59
CA ASP A 70 -1.97 9.59 10.57
C ASP A 70 -1.71 8.84 9.26
N PHE A 71 -0.55 8.18 9.12
CA PHE A 71 -0.19 7.45 7.91
C PHE A 71 -1.23 6.39 7.57
N GLU A 72 -1.56 5.52 8.51
CA GLU A 72 -2.56 4.48 8.30
C GLU A 72 -3.96 5.05 8.05
N LYS A 73 -4.30 6.16 8.71
CA LYS A 73 -5.57 6.85 8.47
C LYS A 73 -5.68 7.33 7.04
N ARG A 74 -4.60 7.84 6.48
CA ARG A 74 -4.56 8.28 5.08
C ARG A 74 -4.74 7.11 4.12
N LEU A 75 -4.17 5.95 4.46
CA LEU A 75 -4.38 4.74 3.67
C LEU A 75 -5.84 4.28 3.75
N LEU A 76 -6.42 4.29 4.93
CA LEU A 76 -7.82 3.89 5.14
C LEU A 76 -8.81 4.80 4.41
N ASN A 77 -8.50 6.09 4.32
CA ASN A 77 -9.38 7.07 3.68
C ASN A 77 -9.28 7.08 2.16
N ASN A 78 -8.37 6.29 1.59
CA ASN A 78 -8.22 6.21 0.14
C ASN A 78 -9.03 5.05 -0.40
N ASP A 79 -10.07 5.35 -1.19
CA ASP A 79 -10.97 4.33 -1.74
C ASP A 79 -10.29 3.37 -2.73
N ASN A 80 -9.12 3.75 -3.26
CA ASN A 80 -8.36 2.89 -4.17
C ASN A 80 -7.55 1.82 -3.42
N ILE A 81 -7.40 1.97 -2.12
CA ILE A 81 -6.73 0.99 -1.27
C ILE A 81 -7.81 0.16 -0.58
N LEU A 82 -7.89 -1.11 -0.95
CA LEU A 82 -8.88 -2.01 -0.39
C LEU A 82 -8.47 -2.48 1.00
N ARG A 83 -7.18 -2.69 1.19
CA ARG A 83 -6.65 -3.21 2.45
C ARG A 83 -5.19 -2.83 2.59
N HIS A 84 -4.75 -2.66 3.84
CA HIS A 84 -3.33 -2.47 4.14
C HIS A 84 -2.97 -3.23 5.41
N LEU A 85 -1.69 -3.61 5.51
CA LEU A 85 -1.14 -4.24 6.70
C LEU A 85 0.27 -3.72 6.89
N LEU A 86 0.51 -3.03 8.00
CA LEU A 86 1.82 -2.50 8.34
C LEU A 86 2.36 -3.28 9.55
N LEU A 87 3.48 -3.94 9.34
CA LEU A 87 4.16 -4.72 10.38
C LEU A 87 5.55 -4.19 10.61
N ARG A 88 5.92 -4.07 11.87
CA ARG A 88 7.29 -3.73 12.27
C ARG A 88 8.08 -5.01 12.46
N GLN A 89 9.25 -5.05 11.86
CA GLN A 89 10.18 -6.17 12.04
C GLN A 89 11.23 -5.88 13.08
#